data_c6bdccdb22cf46bcf9658341e7dc69d2
#
_entry.id   c6bdccdb22cf46bcf9658341e7dc69d2
#
_cell.length_a   1.000
_cell.length_b   1.000
_cell.length_c   1.000
_cell.angle_alpha   90.00
_cell.angle_beta   90.00
_cell.angle_gamma   90.00
#
_symmetry.space_group_name_H-M   'P 1'
#
loop_
_entity.id
_entity.type
_entity.pdbx_description
1 polymer ?
#
loop_
_entity_poly.entity_id
_entity_poly.type
_entity_poly.pdbx_seq_one_letter_code
_entity_poly.pdbx_strand_id
1 'polypeptide(L)'
;MKDYTNEINAAVRTLGDIAFKEASRTCPVRTGRLKRSITLRTQHDRAKNADSCVIGTTVPYAPNVEFGGRGRHPKPFLENGLEAARKSTVLIFSLFMKGDQ
;
A
#
# COMPACT_ATOMS: atom_id res chain seq x y z
N MET A 1 30.46 -0.54 -7.44
CA MET A 1 29.20 -0.23 -6.73
C MET A 1 28.18 -1.32 -7.02
N LYS A 2 27.55 -1.85 -6.00
CA LYS A 2 26.52 -2.86 -6.20
C LYS A 2 25.21 -2.23 -6.66
N ASP A 3 24.53 -2.94 -7.54
CA ASP A 3 23.22 -2.52 -8.04
C ASP A 3 22.12 -3.29 -7.29
N TYR A 4 21.36 -2.56 -6.49
CA TYR A 4 20.27 -3.13 -5.69
C TYR A 4 18.90 -2.96 -6.33
N THR A 5 18.87 -2.66 -7.64
CA THR A 5 17.61 -2.36 -8.32
C THR A 5 16.56 -3.46 -8.16
N ASN A 6 16.96 -4.72 -8.37
CA ASN A 6 16.02 -5.84 -8.26
C ASN A 6 15.50 -6.01 -6.83
N GLU A 7 16.38 -5.87 -5.84
CA GLU A 7 16.01 -5.98 -4.44
C GLU A 7 15.08 -4.85 -4.02
N ILE A 8 15.36 -3.63 -4.47
CA ILE A 8 14.50 -2.47 -4.18
C ILE A 8 13.12 -2.66 -4.82
N ASN A 9 13.07 -3.12 -6.06
CA ASN A 9 11.80 -3.34 -6.74
C ASN A 9 10.99 -4.45 -6.06
N ALA A 10 11.65 -5.52 -5.64
CA ALA A 10 10.98 -6.59 -4.89
C ALA A 10 10.46 -6.09 -3.55
N ALA A 11 11.23 -5.25 -2.87
CA ALA A 11 10.79 -4.66 -1.59
C ALA A 11 9.59 -3.75 -1.78
N VAL A 12 9.56 -2.95 -2.84
CA VAL A 12 8.42 -2.07 -3.14
C VAL A 12 7.15 -2.88 -3.35
N ARG A 13 7.24 -3.99 -4.10
CA ARG A 13 6.06 -4.85 -4.31
C ARG A 13 5.58 -5.48 -3.02
N THR A 14 6.51 -5.91 -2.16
CA THR A 14 6.15 -6.47 -0.85
C THR A 14 5.46 -5.43 0.03
N LEU A 15 5.98 -4.19 0.05
CA LEU A 15 5.35 -3.10 0.80
C LEU A 15 3.97 -2.76 0.26
N GLY A 16 3.78 -2.84 -1.06
CA GLY A 16 2.46 -2.66 -1.68
C GLY A 16 1.46 -3.70 -1.18
N ASP A 17 1.87 -4.96 -1.10
CA ASP A 17 1.01 -6.03 -0.56
C ASP A 17 0.66 -5.78 0.90
N ILE A 18 1.61 -5.34 1.71
CA ILE A 18 1.36 -5.01 3.12
C ILE A 18 0.35 -3.89 3.23
N ALA A 19 0.52 -2.82 2.44
CA ALA A 19 -0.41 -1.70 2.43
C ALA A 19 -1.81 -2.14 2.03
N PHE A 20 -1.92 -2.96 0.99
CA PHE A 20 -3.21 -3.45 0.50
C PHE A 20 -3.92 -4.30 1.56
N LYS A 21 -3.20 -5.22 2.18
CA LYS A 21 -3.78 -6.10 3.20
C LYS A 21 -4.27 -5.32 4.40
N GLU A 22 -3.49 -4.35 4.87
CA GLU A 22 -3.89 -3.55 6.03
C GLU A 22 -5.05 -2.62 5.69
N ALA A 23 -5.04 -1.99 4.52
CA ALA A 23 -6.16 -1.16 4.07
C ALA A 23 -7.44 -1.99 4.00
N SER A 24 -7.36 -3.20 3.44
CA SER A 24 -8.52 -4.10 3.36
C SER A 24 -8.99 -4.56 4.73
N ARG A 25 -8.05 -4.85 5.64
CA ARG A 25 -8.38 -5.30 6.99
C ARG A 25 -9.10 -4.23 7.79
N THR A 26 -8.67 -2.98 7.65
CA THR A 26 -9.21 -1.87 8.45
C THR A 26 -10.36 -1.13 7.76
N CYS A 27 -10.67 -1.49 6.52
CA CYS A 27 -11.77 -0.89 5.80
C CYS A 27 -13.11 -1.30 6.42
N PRO A 28 -14.03 -0.36 6.69
CA PRO A 28 -15.34 -0.73 7.20
C PRO A 28 -16.10 -1.62 6.22
N VAL A 29 -16.75 -2.64 6.74
CA VAL A 29 -17.53 -3.57 5.94
C VAL A 29 -19.00 -3.41 6.29
N ARG A 30 -19.71 -2.56 5.57
CA ARG A 30 -21.15 -2.41 5.72
C ARG A 30 -21.89 -3.26 4.70
N THR A 31 -21.54 -3.07 3.42
CA THR A 31 -22.07 -3.89 2.34
C THR A 31 -20.99 -4.70 1.64
N GLY A 32 -19.73 -4.42 1.99
CA GLY A 32 -18.58 -5.02 1.34
C GLY A 32 -18.16 -4.34 0.05
N ARG A 33 -18.95 -3.38 -0.45
CA ARG A 33 -18.65 -2.71 -1.71
C ARG A 33 -17.33 -1.96 -1.68
N LEU A 34 -17.10 -1.17 -0.62
CA LEU A 34 -15.87 -0.39 -0.48
C LEU A 34 -14.66 -1.32 -0.37
N LYS A 35 -14.74 -2.31 0.49
CA LYS A 35 -13.65 -3.25 0.68
C LYS A 35 -13.29 -3.97 -0.61
N ARG A 36 -14.29 -4.44 -1.37
CA ARG A 36 -14.05 -5.13 -2.64
C ARG A 36 -13.50 -4.21 -3.71
N SER A 37 -13.70 -2.90 -3.59
CA SER A 37 -13.24 -1.92 -4.57
C SER A 37 -11.77 -1.53 -4.40
N ILE A 38 -11.17 -1.87 -3.27
CA ILE A 38 -9.76 -1.52 -3.03
C ILE A 38 -8.89 -2.31 -4.01
N THR A 39 -8.03 -1.60 -4.73
CA THR A 39 -7.16 -2.21 -5.71
C THR A 39 -5.71 -1.90 -5.40
N LEU A 40 -4.85 -2.81 -5.78
CA LEU A 40 -3.40 -2.63 -5.75
C LEU A 40 -2.90 -2.69 -7.18
N ARG A 41 -2.21 -1.66 -7.62
CA ARG A 41 -1.56 -1.63 -8.92
C ARG A 41 -0.06 -1.55 -8.74
N THR A 42 0.66 -2.40 -9.46
CA THR A 42 2.10 -2.33 -9.55
C THR A 42 2.45 -1.83 -10.94
N GLN A 43 3.26 -0.78 -11.01
CA GLN A 43 3.70 -0.17 -12.25
C GLN A 43 5.22 -0.23 -12.32
N HIS A 44 5.73 -0.39 -13.54
CA HIS A 44 7.17 -0.39 -13.78
C HIS A 44 7.51 0.74 -14.73
N ASP A 45 8.42 1.63 -14.31
CA ASP A 45 8.93 2.70 -15.15
C ASP A 45 10.20 2.21 -15.82
N ARG A 46 10.14 2.01 -17.15
CA ARG A 46 11.28 1.49 -17.91
C ARG A 46 12.47 2.44 -17.90
N ALA A 47 12.20 3.74 -17.96
CA ALA A 47 13.28 4.72 -18.01
C ALA A 47 14.11 4.73 -16.74
N LYS A 48 13.45 4.55 -15.59
CA LYS A 48 14.11 4.54 -14.29
C LYS A 48 14.40 3.13 -13.77
N ASN A 49 13.86 2.11 -14.44
CA ASN A 49 13.92 0.72 -13.98
C ASN A 49 13.45 0.61 -12.52
N ALA A 50 12.32 1.23 -12.24
CA ALA A 50 11.79 1.34 -10.89
C ALA A 50 10.33 0.90 -10.84
N ASP A 51 9.98 0.11 -9.82
CA ASP A 51 8.62 -0.29 -9.55
C ASP A 51 7.96 0.69 -8.58
N SER A 52 6.66 0.88 -8.76
CA SER A 52 5.83 1.61 -7.82
C SER A 52 4.53 0.86 -7.59
N CYS A 53 3.95 1.03 -6.41
CA CYS A 53 2.67 0.43 -6.07
C CYS A 53 1.70 1.53 -5.66
N VAL A 54 0.46 1.41 -6.11
CA VAL A 54 -0.61 2.34 -5.78
C VAL A 54 -1.79 1.55 -5.25
N ILE A 55 -2.28 1.93 -4.07
CA ILE A 55 -3.53 1.38 -3.54
C ILE A 55 -4.60 2.48 -3.63
N GLY A 56 -5.82 2.09 -3.93
CA GLY A 56 -6.89 3.06 -4.06
C GLY A 56 -8.22 2.42 -4.34
N THR A 57 -9.22 3.28 -4.49
CA THR A 57 -10.59 2.90 -4.80
C THR A 57 -11.23 3.97 -5.64
N THR A 58 -12.20 3.57 -6.49
CA THR A 58 -12.98 4.52 -7.28
C THR A 58 -14.38 4.73 -6.72
N VAL A 59 -14.70 4.13 -5.59
CA VAL A 59 -16.02 4.29 -4.96
C VAL A 59 -16.20 5.75 -4.54
N PRO A 60 -17.29 6.42 -4.97
CA PRO A 60 -17.46 7.87 -4.75
C PRO A 60 -17.50 8.28 -3.28
N TYR A 61 -17.99 7.44 -2.39
CA TYR A 61 -18.10 7.80 -0.97
C TYR A 61 -16.83 7.47 -0.17
N ALA A 62 -15.79 6.94 -0.81
CA ALA A 62 -14.55 6.57 -0.10
C ALA A 62 -13.92 7.74 0.65
N PRO A 63 -13.83 8.97 0.10
CA PRO A 63 -13.27 10.09 0.87
C PRO A 63 -14.02 10.39 2.16
N ASN A 64 -15.34 10.22 2.17
CA ASN A 64 -16.13 10.44 3.39
C ASN A 64 -15.81 9.40 4.46
N VAL A 65 -15.48 8.18 4.07
CA VAL A 65 -15.05 7.14 5.01
C VAL A 65 -13.65 7.46 5.54
N GLU A 66 -12.74 7.78 4.64
CA GLU A 66 -11.34 8.04 4.99
C GLU A 66 -11.21 9.23 5.92
N PHE A 67 -11.87 10.34 5.60
CA PHE A 67 -11.70 11.60 6.28
C PHE A 67 -12.85 11.98 7.23
N GLY A 68 -13.92 11.19 7.25
CA GLY A 68 -15.03 11.42 8.16
C GLY A 68 -15.90 12.60 7.76
N GLY A 69 -16.74 12.47 6.75
CA GLY A 69 -17.67 13.50 6.37
C GLY A 69 -19.02 13.38 7.08
N ARG A 70 -19.79 14.45 7.12
CA ARG A 70 -21.18 14.49 7.58
C ARG A 70 -21.36 13.99 9.03
N GLY A 71 -20.46 14.43 9.92
CA GLY A 71 -20.55 14.07 11.34
C GLY A 71 -20.08 12.66 11.68
N ARG A 72 -19.52 11.95 10.73
CA ARG A 72 -18.98 10.61 10.96
C ARG A 72 -17.54 10.69 11.40
N HIS A 73 -17.14 9.77 12.26
CA HIS A 73 -15.74 9.64 12.63
C HIS A 73 -14.92 9.12 11.45
N PRO A 74 -13.72 9.64 11.22
CA PRO A 74 -12.84 9.12 10.18
C PRO A 74 -12.50 7.65 10.42
N LYS A 75 -12.45 6.87 9.33
CA LYS A 75 -11.95 5.51 9.35
C LYS A 75 -10.91 5.41 8.24
N PRO A 76 -9.66 5.83 8.52
CA PRO A 76 -8.64 6.05 7.50
C PRO A 76 -8.00 4.74 7.05
N PHE A 77 -8.75 3.92 6.32
CA PHE A 77 -8.29 2.60 5.90
C PHE A 77 -7.11 2.68 4.93
N LEU A 78 -7.08 3.66 4.03
CA LEU A 78 -5.93 3.82 3.12
C LEU A 78 -4.71 4.33 3.86
N GLU A 79 -4.88 5.28 4.77
CA GLU A 79 -3.80 5.78 5.62
C GLU A 79 -3.23 4.66 6.50
N ASN A 80 -4.10 3.80 7.04
CA ASN A 80 -3.66 2.64 7.82
C ASN A 80 -2.79 1.71 6.99
N GLY A 81 -3.16 1.50 5.73
CA GLY A 81 -2.35 0.70 4.81
C GLY A 81 -0.99 1.31 4.58
N LEU A 82 -0.96 2.61 4.28
CA LEU A 82 0.29 3.33 4.07
C LEU A 82 1.18 3.29 5.31
N GLU A 83 0.59 3.47 6.49
CA GLU A 83 1.33 3.45 7.74
C GLU A 83 1.92 2.07 8.04
N ALA A 84 1.17 1.00 7.77
CA ALA A 84 1.68 -0.36 7.93
C ALA A 84 2.88 -0.61 7.04
N ALA A 85 2.82 -0.17 5.78
CA ALA A 85 3.95 -0.28 4.87
C ALA A 85 5.15 0.53 5.37
N ARG A 86 4.90 1.76 5.83
CA ARG A 86 5.96 2.63 6.35
C ARG A 86 6.69 1.99 7.53
N LYS A 87 5.95 1.41 8.46
CA LYS A 87 6.55 0.73 9.62
C LYS A 87 7.36 -0.49 9.24
N SER A 88 7.01 -1.15 8.15
CA SER A 88 7.67 -2.35 7.68
C SER A 88 8.89 -2.07 6.81
N THR A 89 9.12 -0.82 6.42
CA THR A 89 10.12 -0.47 5.41
C THR A 89 11.52 -0.94 5.79
N VAL A 90 11.98 -0.65 7.01
CA VAL A 90 13.33 -1.01 7.42
C VAL A 90 13.50 -2.53 7.43
N LEU A 91 12.52 -3.25 7.99
CA LEU A 91 12.57 -4.71 8.05
C LEU A 91 12.59 -5.33 6.67
N ILE A 92 11.69 -4.88 5.79
CA ILE A 92 11.58 -5.44 4.44
C ILE A 92 12.87 -5.19 3.64
N PHE A 93 13.38 -3.96 3.66
CA PHE A 93 14.63 -3.67 2.95
C PHE A 93 15.79 -4.45 3.54
N SER A 94 15.85 -4.60 4.86
CA SER A 94 16.88 -5.42 5.51
C SER A 94 16.84 -6.87 5.02
N LEU A 95 15.66 -7.45 4.89
CA LEU A 95 15.51 -8.83 4.42
C LEU A 95 15.98 -8.99 2.98
N PHE A 96 15.63 -8.05 2.10
CA PHE A 96 16.00 -8.15 0.69
C PHE A 96 17.48 -7.81 0.44
N MET A 97 18.07 -6.91 1.22
CA MET A 97 19.47 -6.49 1.04
C MET A 97 20.47 -7.43 1.72
N LYS A 98 20.02 -8.19 2.70
CA LYS A 98 20.87 -9.04 3.51
C LYS A 98 21.57 -10.13 2.69
N GLY A 99 20.98 -10.59 1.64
CA GLY A 99 21.55 -11.62 0.77
C GLY A 99 22.82 -11.20 0.05
N ASP A 100 23.16 -9.91 0.07
CA ASP A 100 24.30 -9.37 -0.64
C ASP A 100 25.58 -9.34 0.19
N GLN A 101 25.55 -9.90 1.36
CA GLN A 101 26.73 -9.93 2.23
C GLN A 101 27.68 -11.07 1.91
#